data_9f25684a456a371d7675edb0fdad4388
#
_entry.id   9f25684a456a371d7675edb0fdad4388
#
_cell.length_a   1.000
_cell.length_b   1.000
_cell.length_c   1.000
_cell.angle_alpha   90.00
_cell.angle_beta   90.00
_cell.angle_gamma   90.00
#
_symmetry.space_group_name_H-M   'P 1'
#
loop_
_entity.id
_entity.type
_entity.pdbx_description
1 polymer ?
#
loop_
_entity_poly.entity_id
_entity_poly.type
_entity_poly.pdbx_seq_one_letter_code
_entity_poly.pdbx_strand_id
1 'polypeptide(L)'
;MHQNPTLLFKKYALPHFKPGTRVLEIGPNKAPSTFQDILGNSSITWDTLDLSFRNDIPLTYKTADEYSFPSPEGTYDIVLSSSVLEHVRKMWRWYPEVARVTKPGGHVITIVPVSWEYHEDPVDCWRIYPEGMKALCEDAGLKVIVCEWETLGVPRLRKLGGSKQLWQKFSGILNLMHWKLKLPTEAAFDTICIAQKP
;
A
#
# COMPACT_ATOMS: atom_id res chain seq x y z
N MET A 1 2.66 9.35 0.79
CA MET A 1 2.89 8.05 1.48
C MET A 1 3.77 8.28 2.72
N HIS A 2 3.39 7.81 3.90
CA HIS A 2 4.21 7.81 5.11
C HIS A 2 5.21 6.64 5.11
N GLN A 3 6.07 6.52 6.12
CA GLN A 3 7.19 5.56 6.10
C GLN A 3 6.75 4.11 6.36
N ASN A 4 5.65 3.89 7.10
CA ASN A 4 5.26 2.57 7.55
C ASN A 4 4.96 1.56 6.41
N PRO A 5 4.25 1.91 5.31
CA PRO A 5 4.06 1.01 4.17
C PRO A 5 5.36 0.48 3.58
N THR A 6 6.39 1.32 3.52
CA THR A 6 7.72 0.92 3.04
C THR A 6 8.38 -0.11 3.95
N LEU A 7 8.24 0.04 5.27
CA LEU A 7 8.78 -0.90 6.24
C LEU A 7 8.02 -2.23 6.23
N LEU A 8 6.69 -2.17 6.13
CA LEU A 8 5.85 -3.37 6.00
C LEU A 8 6.14 -4.13 4.70
N PHE A 9 6.29 -3.42 3.58
CA PHE A 9 6.71 -4.02 2.31
C PHE A 9 8.03 -4.79 2.47
N LYS A 10 9.04 -4.17 3.07
CA LYS A 10 10.34 -4.82 3.31
C LYS A 10 10.24 -6.06 4.19
N LYS A 11 9.41 -6.01 5.23
CA LYS A 11 9.24 -7.11 6.19
C LYS A 11 8.47 -8.29 5.61
N TYR A 12 7.36 -8.03 4.94
CA TYR A 12 6.40 -9.05 4.56
C TYR A 12 6.36 -9.35 3.06
N ALA A 13 6.42 -8.31 2.21
CA ALA A 13 6.19 -8.45 0.78
C ALA A 13 7.46 -8.81 -0.01
N LEU A 14 8.59 -8.23 0.36
CA LEU A 14 9.86 -8.38 -0.37
C LEU A 14 10.24 -9.83 -0.69
N PRO A 15 10.04 -10.84 0.19
CA PRO A 15 10.39 -12.24 -0.10
C PRO A 15 9.60 -12.87 -1.28
N HIS A 16 8.48 -12.30 -1.70
CA HIS A 16 7.68 -12.80 -2.81
C HIS A 16 8.20 -12.36 -4.19
N PHE A 17 9.04 -11.34 -4.24
CA PHE A 17 9.60 -10.81 -5.49
C PHE A 17 10.85 -11.59 -5.89
N LYS A 18 10.76 -12.34 -7.00
CA LYS A 18 11.84 -13.16 -7.54
C LYS A 18 12.22 -12.68 -8.95
N PRO A 19 13.44 -12.96 -9.42
CA PRO A 19 13.79 -12.73 -10.82
C PRO A 19 12.76 -13.35 -11.79
N GLY A 20 12.37 -12.62 -12.82
CA GLY A 20 11.37 -13.04 -13.79
C GLY A 20 9.91 -12.79 -13.38
N THR A 21 9.64 -12.30 -12.18
CA THR A 21 8.29 -11.92 -11.73
C THR A 21 7.74 -10.79 -12.60
N ARG A 22 6.47 -10.87 -12.98
CA ARG A 22 5.73 -9.77 -13.59
C ARG A 22 4.78 -9.14 -12.58
N VAL A 23 4.95 -7.85 -12.35
CA VAL A 23 4.26 -7.07 -11.31
C VAL A 23 3.34 -6.04 -11.94
N LEU A 24 2.13 -5.88 -11.40
CA LEU A 24 1.30 -4.70 -11.57
C LEU A 24 1.29 -3.91 -10.26
N GLU A 25 1.77 -2.69 -10.29
CA GLU A 25 1.58 -1.73 -9.20
C GLU A 25 0.43 -0.79 -9.52
N ILE A 26 -0.56 -0.74 -8.62
CA ILE A 26 -1.71 0.15 -8.73
C ILE A 26 -1.49 1.35 -7.81
N GLY A 27 -1.61 2.57 -8.36
CA GLY A 27 -1.42 3.82 -7.64
C GLY A 27 0.04 4.10 -7.26
N PRO A 28 1.02 4.08 -8.20
CA PRO A 28 2.40 4.39 -7.89
C PRO A 28 2.55 5.84 -7.43
N ASN A 29 3.39 6.07 -6.43
CA ASN A 29 3.60 7.41 -5.87
C ASN A 29 4.58 8.29 -6.68
N LYS A 30 5.37 7.68 -7.54
CA LYS A 30 6.37 8.31 -8.44
C LYS A 30 6.81 7.30 -9.50
N ALA A 31 7.68 7.70 -10.43
CA ALA A 31 8.33 6.80 -11.40
C ALA A 31 9.87 7.01 -11.39
N PRO A 32 10.69 5.94 -11.17
CA PRO A 32 10.24 4.64 -10.68
C PRO A 32 9.60 4.76 -9.30
N SER A 33 8.70 3.82 -8.96
CA SER A 33 7.99 3.84 -7.67
C SER A 33 8.93 3.59 -6.48
N THR A 34 8.48 3.94 -5.29
CA THR A 34 9.25 3.64 -4.07
C THR A 34 9.54 2.14 -3.91
N PHE A 35 8.63 1.27 -4.35
CA PHE A 35 8.81 -0.18 -4.24
C PHE A 35 9.78 -0.71 -5.30
N GLN A 36 9.77 -0.15 -6.52
CA GLN A 36 10.77 -0.43 -7.54
C GLN A 36 12.18 -0.04 -7.07
N ASP A 37 12.33 1.12 -6.43
CA ASP A 37 13.61 1.58 -5.89
C ASP A 37 14.13 0.63 -4.79
N ILE A 38 13.25 0.06 -3.95
CA ILE A 38 13.62 -0.91 -2.91
C ILE A 38 14.14 -2.21 -3.50
N LEU A 39 13.51 -2.68 -4.58
CA LEU A 39 13.91 -3.91 -5.27
C LEU A 39 15.21 -3.73 -6.07
N GLY A 40 15.52 -2.51 -6.44
CA GLY A 40 16.72 -2.20 -7.22
C GLY A 40 16.68 -2.80 -8.62
N ASN A 41 17.87 -3.12 -9.16
CA ASN A 41 18.04 -3.59 -10.53
C ASN A 41 17.75 -5.10 -10.64
N SER A 42 16.51 -5.48 -10.38
CA SER A 42 16.05 -6.87 -10.50
C SER A 42 15.50 -7.13 -11.92
N SER A 43 15.59 -8.37 -12.39
CA SER A 43 14.97 -8.82 -13.64
C SER A 43 13.45 -8.99 -13.50
N ILE A 44 12.79 -8.00 -12.92
CA ILE A 44 11.34 -7.95 -12.68
C ILE A 44 10.71 -7.04 -13.74
N THR A 45 9.68 -7.55 -14.41
CA THR A 45 8.85 -6.72 -15.30
C THR A 45 7.83 -5.97 -14.44
N TRP A 46 7.79 -4.65 -14.58
CA TRP A 46 6.96 -3.79 -13.74
C TRP A 46 6.04 -2.92 -14.58
N ASP A 47 4.76 -3.23 -14.50
CA ASP A 47 3.69 -2.42 -15.09
C ASP A 47 3.05 -1.56 -13.99
N THR A 48 2.56 -0.38 -14.35
CA THR A 48 1.89 0.56 -13.45
C THR A 48 0.52 0.93 -13.97
N LEU A 49 -0.47 1.04 -13.07
CA LEU A 49 -1.84 1.43 -13.37
C LEU A 49 -2.30 2.54 -12.43
N ASP A 50 -2.93 3.57 -12.98
CA ASP A 50 -3.65 4.57 -12.18
C ASP A 50 -4.82 5.16 -13.01
N LEU A 51 -5.60 6.03 -12.38
CA LEU A 51 -6.70 6.72 -13.02
C LEU A 51 -6.21 7.71 -14.10
N SER A 52 -6.99 7.89 -15.12
CA SER A 52 -6.62 8.67 -16.32
C SER A 52 -6.33 10.16 -16.05
N PHE A 53 -6.81 10.72 -14.94
CA PHE A 53 -6.50 12.09 -14.55
C PHE A 53 -5.08 12.26 -13.97
N ARG A 54 -4.41 11.19 -13.54
CA ARG A 54 -3.01 11.22 -13.08
C ARG A 54 -2.07 11.41 -14.26
N ASN A 55 -1.60 12.65 -14.45
CA ASN A 55 -0.70 13.03 -15.54
C ASN A 55 0.69 13.42 -15.07
N ASP A 56 0.93 13.40 -13.79
CA ASP A 56 2.18 13.75 -13.12
C ASP A 56 3.22 12.61 -13.11
N ILE A 57 2.79 11.38 -13.42
CA ILE A 57 3.63 10.19 -13.42
C ILE A 57 3.46 9.44 -14.75
N PRO A 58 4.55 8.98 -15.40
CA PRO A 58 4.45 8.07 -16.55
C PRO A 58 3.92 6.71 -16.08
N LEU A 59 2.82 6.26 -16.68
CA LEU A 59 2.12 5.03 -16.34
C LEU A 59 2.11 4.07 -17.53
N THR A 60 2.18 2.75 -17.27
CA THR A 60 1.98 1.73 -18.29
C THR A 60 0.52 1.72 -18.75
N TYR A 61 -0.41 1.81 -17.80
CA TYR A 61 -1.85 1.84 -18.07
C TYR A 61 -2.53 2.99 -17.35
N LYS A 62 -3.52 3.59 -18.03
CA LYS A 62 -4.45 4.56 -17.47
C LYS A 62 -5.87 4.06 -17.67
N THR A 63 -6.72 4.17 -16.66
CA THR A 63 -8.14 3.83 -16.75
C THR A 63 -9.03 4.99 -16.34
N ALA A 64 -10.17 5.13 -16.99
CA ALA A 64 -11.22 6.05 -16.58
C ALA A 64 -12.22 5.43 -15.59
N ASP A 65 -12.24 4.09 -15.53
CA ASP A 65 -13.09 3.31 -14.62
C ASP A 65 -12.22 2.60 -13.58
N GLU A 66 -12.37 2.99 -12.32
CA GLU A 66 -11.63 2.39 -11.20
C GLU A 66 -11.93 0.89 -11.02
N TYR A 67 -13.02 0.38 -11.60
CA TYR A 67 -13.45 -1.03 -11.47
C TYR A 67 -13.15 -1.89 -12.71
N SER A 68 -12.37 -1.39 -13.67
CA SER A 68 -12.02 -2.09 -14.90
C SER A 68 -10.57 -1.84 -15.27
N PHE A 69 -9.74 -2.88 -15.21
CA PHE A 69 -8.32 -2.77 -15.53
C PHE A 69 -8.06 -3.16 -16.96
N PRO A 70 -7.32 -2.33 -17.75
CA PRO A 70 -7.02 -2.59 -19.14
C PRO A 70 -5.91 -3.66 -19.31
N SER A 71 -6.05 -4.77 -18.58
CA SER A 71 -5.10 -5.88 -18.60
C SER A 71 -5.86 -7.20 -18.70
N PRO A 72 -5.35 -8.19 -19.46
CA PRO A 72 -5.96 -9.51 -19.53
C PRO A 72 -5.99 -10.22 -18.18
N GLU A 73 -6.92 -11.17 -18.06
CA GLU A 73 -6.97 -12.07 -16.91
C GLU A 73 -5.68 -12.85 -16.76
N GLY A 74 -5.27 -13.12 -15.52
CA GLY A 74 -4.13 -13.98 -15.23
C GLY A 74 -2.80 -13.49 -15.81
N THR A 75 -2.55 -12.18 -15.83
CA THR A 75 -1.36 -11.59 -16.44
C THR A 75 -0.19 -11.48 -15.45
N TYR A 76 -0.47 -11.21 -14.17
CA TYR A 76 0.56 -10.82 -13.20
C TYR A 76 0.82 -11.89 -12.15
N ASP A 77 2.10 -12.09 -11.84
CA ASP A 77 2.53 -12.94 -10.74
C ASP A 77 2.30 -12.24 -9.39
N ILE A 78 2.41 -10.90 -9.38
CA ILE A 78 2.12 -10.07 -8.21
C ILE A 78 1.30 -8.84 -8.63
N VAL A 79 0.22 -8.58 -7.91
CA VAL A 79 -0.50 -7.30 -7.95
C VAL A 79 -0.30 -6.59 -6.62
N LEU A 80 0.28 -5.40 -6.65
CA LEU A 80 0.63 -4.60 -5.49
C LEU A 80 -0.19 -3.31 -5.47
N SER A 81 -0.78 -2.99 -4.33
CA SER A 81 -1.38 -1.68 -4.06
C SER A 81 -1.01 -1.19 -2.66
N SER A 82 -0.66 0.08 -2.53
CA SER A 82 -0.30 0.67 -1.24
C SER A 82 -0.85 2.08 -1.15
N SER A 83 -1.64 2.35 -0.13
CA SER A 83 -2.36 3.62 0.06
C SER A 83 -3.21 3.98 -1.17
N VAL A 84 -4.02 3.03 -1.62
CA VAL A 84 -4.94 3.15 -2.76
C VAL A 84 -6.35 2.76 -2.34
N LEU A 85 -6.50 1.62 -1.64
CA LEU A 85 -7.79 1.02 -1.36
C LEU A 85 -8.67 1.92 -0.48
N GLU A 86 -8.09 2.76 0.35
CA GLU A 86 -8.80 3.79 1.14
C GLU A 86 -9.52 4.81 0.25
N HIS A 87 -9.06 5.00 -0.99
CA HIS A 87 -9.61 5.94 -1.97
C HIS A 87 -10.63 5.31 -2.92
N VAL A 88 -10.78 3.99 -2.89
CA VAL A 88 -11.70 3.25 -3.76
C VAL A 88 -13.09 3.19 -3.14
N ARG A 89 -14.10 3.84 -3.76
CA ARG A 89 -15.46 3.95 -3.19
C ARG A 89 -16.11 2.60 -2.94
N LYS A 90 -16.02 1.67 -3.90
CA LYS A 90 -16.65 0.34 -3.87
C LYS A 90 -15.58 -0.74 -3.93
N MET A 91 -14.83 -0.90 -2.84
CA MET A 91 -13.71 -1.85 -2.76
C MET A 91 -14.12 -3.29 -3.10
N TRP A 92 -15.37 -3.68 -2.81
CA TRP A 92 -15.93 -5.00 -3.18
C TRP A 92 -16.18 -5.18 -4.69
N ARG A 93 -16.14 -4.11 -5.50
CA ARG A 93 -16.11 -4.19 -6.97
C ARG A 93 -14.70 -4.14 -7.52
N TRP A 94 -13.81 -3.45 -6.83
CA TRP A 94 -12.42 -3.29 -7.24
C TRP A 94 -11.59 -4.54 -6.99
N TYR A 95 -11.78 -5.20 -5.86
CA TYR A 95 -10.96 -6.34 -5.47
C TYR A 95 -11.13 -7.58 -6.37
N PRO A 96 -12.31 -7.90 -6.93
CA PRO A 96 -12.45 -8.90 -8.00
C PRO A 96 -11.62 -8.62 -9.25
N GLU A 97 -11.44 -7.35 -9.64
CA GLU A 97 -10.55 -6.99 -10.77
C GLU A 97 -9.08 -7.22 -10.44
N VAL A 98 -8.65 -6.91 -9.21
CA VAL A 98 -7.31 -7.25 -8.72
C VAL A 98 -7.09 -8.77 -8.80
N ALA A 99 -8.05 -9.56 -8.33
CA ALA A 99 -8.01 -11.02 -8.41
C ALA A 99 -8.02 -11.51 -9.87
N ARG A 100 -8.82 -10.90 -10.76
CA ARG A 100 -8.91 -11.27 -12.17
C ARG A 100 -7.55 -11.17 -12.87
N VAL A 101 -6.85 -10.07 -12.73
CA VAL A 101 -5.57 -9.84 -13.43
C VAL A 101 -4.40 -10.60 -12.80
N THR A 102 -4.56 -11.11 -11.58
CA THR A 102 -3.58 -11.97 -10.91
C THR A 102 -3.63 -13.39 -11.52
N LYS A 103 -2.47 -14.00 -11.77
CA LYS A 103 -2.35 -15.39 -12.20
C LYS A 103 -2.84 -16.38 -11.14
N PRO A 104 -3.35 -17.57 -11.51
CA PRO A 104 -3.42 -18.69 -10.57
C PRO A 104 -2.04 -18.92 -9.90
N GLY A 105 -2.02 -19.10 -8.60
CA GLY A 105 -0.79 -19.16 -7.79
C GLY A 105 -0.10 -17.82 -7.53
N GLY A 106 -0.52 -16.74 -8.17
CA GLY A 106 0.01 -15.39 -7.99
C GLY A 106 -0.43 -14.74 -6.67
N HIS A 107 0.21 -13.63 -6.30
CA HIS A 107 -0.02 -12.94 -5.03
C HIS A 107 -0.64 -11.56 -5.23
N VAL A 108 -1.58 -11.23 -4.36
CA VAL A 108 -2.12 -9.88 -4.17
C VAL A 108 -1.55 -9.32 -2.88
N ILE A 109 -0.91 -8.16 -2.95
CA ILE A 109 -0.29 -7.48 -1.82
C ILE A 109 -0.97 -6.12 -1.65
N THR A 110 -1.66 -5.92 -0.54
CA THR A 110 -2.35 -4.67 -0.23
C THR A 110 -1.84 -4.10 1.08
N ILE A 111 -1.47 -2.82 1.07
CA ILE A 111 -1.12 -2.06 2.27
C ILE A 111 -2.07 -0.87 2.35
N VAL A 112 -2.85 -0.77 3.42
CA VAL A 112 -3.90 0.23 3.58
C VAL A 112 -3.84 0.87 4.97
N PRO A 113 -3.98 2.20 5.09
CA PRO A 113 -3.91 2.88 6.38
C PRO A 113 -5.11 2.54 7.27
N VAL A 114 -4.82 2.37 8.56
CA VAL A 114 -5.82 2.24 9.62
C VAL A 114 -5.86 3.50 10.48
N SER A 115 -4.69 4.06 10.77
CA SER A 115 -4.53 5.25 11.61
C SER A 115 -3.80 6.33 10.82
N TRP A 116 -4.55 7.10 10.08
CA TRP A 116 -4.08 8.25 9.33
C TRP A 116 -5.17 9.32 9.26
N GLU A 117 -4.76 10.60 9.19
CA GLU A 117 -5.70 11.71 9.07
C GLU A 117 -6.50 11.65 7.75
N TYR A 118 -7.70 12.24 7.77
CA TYR A 118 -8.53 12.34 6.57
C TYR A 118 -7.80 13.12 5.48
N HIS A 119 -7.74 12.57 4.27
CA HIS A 119 -7.10 13.20 3.11
C HIS A 119 -7.76 12.72 1.82
N GLU A 120 -8.23 13.64 1.01
CA GLU A 120 -8.86 13.34 -0.27
C GLU A 120 -7.80 13.25 -1.39
N ASP A 121 -7.81 12.11 -2.14
CA ASP A 121 -6.98 11.91 -3.33
C ASP A 121 -7.64 10.91 -4.32
N PRO A 122 -8.73 11.23 -5.00
CA PRO A 122 -9.65 12.38 -4.88
C PRO A 122 -10.70 12.23 -3.77
N VAL A 123 -10.80 11.11 -3.11
CA VAL A 123 -11.72 10.79 -2.01
C VAL A 123 -10.98 10.01 -0.94
N ASP A 124 -11.49 9.99 0.30
CA ASP A 124 -10.97 9.19 1.40
C ASP A 124 -12.14 8.45 2.07
N CYS A 125 -12.25 7.15 1.86
CA CYS A 125 -13.44 6.38 2.17
C CYS A 125 -13.25 5.42 3.34
N TRP A 126 -12.06 4.79 3.46
CA TRP A 126 -11.94 3.59 4.28
C TRP A 126 -10.71 3.60 5.19
N ARG A 127 -10.87 2.94 6.35
CA ARG A 127 -9.81 2.52 7.24
C ARG A 127 -10.05 1.04 7.55
N ILE A 128 -9.23 0.13 6.97
CA ILE A 128 -9.56 -1.29 6.90
C ILE A 128 -8.67 -2.09 7.84
N TYR A 129 -9.27 -2.68 8.86
CA TYR A 129 -8.63 -3.61 9.77
C TYR A 129 -8.48 -5.01 9.17
N PRO A 130 -7.61 -5.89 9.76
CA PRO A 130 -7.33 -7.22 9.19
C PRO A 130 -8.56 -8.07 8.90
N GLU A 131 -9.56 -8.09 9.77
CA GLU A 131 -10.76 -8.90 9.52
C GLU A 131 -11.58 -8.41 8.32
N GLY A 132 -11.67 -7.09 8.14
CA GLY A 132 -12.30 -6.51 6.94
C GLY A 132 -11.52 -6.83 5.66
N MET A 133 -10.18 -6.82 5.74
CA MET A 133 -9.31 -7.20 4.62
C MET A 133 -9.45 -8.69 4.26
N LYS A 134 -9.52 -9.58 5.28
CA LYS A 134 -9.73 -11.02 5.07
C LYS A 134 -11.05 -11.29 4.38
N ALA A 135 -12.15 -10.70 4.87
CA ALA A 135 -13.47 -10.84 4.27
C ALA A 135 -13.48 -10.38 2.79
N LEU A 136 -12.82 -9.25 2.49
CA LEU A 136 -12.70 -8.74 1.12
C LEU A 136 -11.91 -9.68 0.20
N CYS A 137 -10.82 -10.29 0.71
CA CYS A 137 -10.05 -11.29 -0.02
C CYS A 137 -10.88 -12.55 -0.31
N GLU A 138 -11.58 -13.07 0.70
CA GLU A 138 -12.45 -14.25 0.59
C GLU A 138 -13.57 -14.04 -0.42
N ASP A 139 -14.23 -12.87 -0.40
CA ASP A 139 -15.28 -12.50 -1.35
C ASP A 139 -14.75 -12.45 -2.80
N ALA A 140 -13.49 -12.05 -2.98
CA ALA A 140 -12.80 -12.06 -4.28
C ALA A 140 -12.19 -13.42 -4.67
N GLY A 141 -12.39 -14.48 -3.90
CA GLY A 141 -11.86 -15.83 -4.15
C GLY A 141 -10.36 -15.97 -3.90
N LEU A 142 -9.79 -15.10 -3.07
CA LEU A 142 -8.37 -15.12 -2.72
C LEU A 142 -8.15 -15.79 -1.37
N LYS A 143 -7.10 -16.60 -1.26
CA LYS A 143 -6.68 -17.23 0.00
C LYS A 143 -5.68 -16.34 0.73
N VAL A 144 -6.04 -15.85 1.90
CA VAL A 144 -5.15 -15.03 2.75
C VAL A 144 -3.98 -15.86 3.27
N ILE A 145 -2.75 -15.35 3.11
CA ILE A 145 -1.50 -15.95 3.62
C ILE A 145 -1.04 -15.18 4.86
N VAL A 146 -1.03 -13.85 4.77
CA VAL A 146 -0.65 -12.93 5.86
C VAL A 146 -1.65 -11.80 5.87
N CYS A 147 -2.16 -11.42 7.03
CA CYS A 147 -2.96 -10.23 7.19
C CYS A 147 -2.74 -9.67 8.59
N GLU A 148 -1.90 -8.64 8.69
CA GLU A 148 -1.41 -8.08 9.94
C GLU A 148 -1.70 -6.58 10.03
N TRP A 149 -1.95 -6.11 11.25
CA TRP A 149 -2.08 -4.72 11.60
C TRP A 149 -0.87 -4.30 12.43
N GLU A 150 0.00 -3.45 11.87
CA GLU A 150 1.28 -3.15 12.50
C GLU A 150 1.77 -1.74 12.20
N THR A 151 2.56 -1.19 13.13
CA THR A 151 3.42 -0.04 12.89
C THR A 151 4.87 -0.43 13.17
N LEU A 152 5.73 -0.23 12.18
CA LEU A 152 7.18 -0.37 12.28
C LEU A 152 7.87 1.00 12.30
N GLY A 153 7.10 2.06 12.08
CA GLY A 153 7.57 3.44 12.15
C GLY A 153 7.78 3.90 13.58
N VAL A 154 8.74 4.80 13.79
CA VAL A 154 8.91 5.48 15.08
C VAL A 154 7.72 6.43 15.28
N PRO A 155 7.00 6.36 16.40
CA PRO A 155 5.95 7.33 16.71
C PRO A 155 6.49 8.75 16.61
N ARG A 156 5.81 9.63 15.89
CA ARG A 156 6.20 11.03 15.74
C ARG A 156 5.31 11.89 16.59
N LEU A 157 5.91 12.88 17.23
CA LEU A 157 5.15 13.95 17.87
C LEU A 157 4.33 14.69 16.80
N ARG A 158 3.02 14.82 17.03
CA ARG A 158 2.15 15.63 16.18
C ARG A 158 2.72 17.04 16.12
N LYS A 159 2.88 17.61 14.93
CA LYS A 159 3.48 18.93 14.70
C LYS A 159 2.74 20.01 15.49
N LEU A 160 3.32 20.41 16.59
CA LEU A 160 3.04 21.70 17.21
C LEU A 160 3.96 22.71 16.51
N GLY A 161 3.50 23.36 15.47
CA GLY A 161 4.18 24.33 14.61
C GLY A 161 5.68 24.55 14.87
N GLY A 162 6.53 24.31 13.87
CA GLY A 162 7.98 24.52 13.96
C GLY A 162 8.74 23.98 12.73
N SER A 163 10.00 24.37 12.52
CA SER A 163 10.78 23.94 11.35
C SER A 163 11.12 22.44 11.41
N LYS A 164 10.96 21.75 10.28
CA LYS A 164 11.26 20.30 10.12
C LYS A 164 12.65 19.88 10.65
N GLN A 165 13.63 20.75 10.55
CA GLN A 165 15.03 20.46 10.90
C GLN A 165 15.28 20.37 12.42
N LEU A 166 14.61 21.19 13.21
CA LEU A 166 14.75 21.18 14.68
C LEU A 166 14.16 19.89 15.28
N TRP A 167 13.03 19.43 14.75
CA TRP A 167 12.34 18.22 15.19
C TRP A 167 13.12 16.93 14.89
N GLN A 168 13.83 16.88 13.76
CA GLN A 168 14.66 15.71 13.42
C GLN A 168 15.84 15.53 14.37
N LYS A 169 16.45 16.64 14.84
CA LYS A 169 17.63 16.60 15.71
C LYS A 169 17.32 16.15 17.15
N PHE A 170 16.11 16.38 17.64
CA PHE A 170 15.69 16.09 19.01
C PHE A 170 14.63 14.98 19.11
N SER A 171 14.31 14.31 18.02
CA SER A 171 13.20 13.34 17.95
C SER A 171 13.29 12.19 18.98
N GLY A 172 14.49 11.70 19.27
CA GLY A 172 14.70 10.60 20.23
C GLY A 172 14.39 11.02 21.68
N ILE A 173 14.88 12.18 22.09
CA ILE A 173 14.65 12.70 23.46
C ILE A 173 13.19 13.12 23.62
N LEU A 174 12.63 13.78 22.61
CA LEU A 174 11.24 14.20 22.62
C LEU A 174 10.28 13.00 22.63
N ASN A 175 10.58 11.93 21.89
CA ASN A 175 9.79 10.70 21.91
C ASN A 175 9.86 10.01 23.29
N LEU A 176 11.02 9.99 23.94
CA LEU A 176 11.17 9.41 25.28
C LEU A 176 10.40 10.23 26.34
N MET A 177 10.48 11.56 26.28
CA MET A 177 9.70 12.45 27.16
C MET A 177 8.20 12.29 26.90
N HIS A 178 7.81 12.18 25.64
CA HIS A 178 6.43 11.99 25.22
C HIS A 178 5.86 10.69 25.77
N TRP A 179 6.62 9.58 25.66
CA TRP A 179 6.25 8.29 26.24
C TRP A 179 6.11 8.34 27.76
N LYS A 180 7.05 8.99 28.46
CA LYS A 180 6.99 9.15 29.93
C LYS A 180 5.83 10.03 30.39
N LEU A 181 5.49 11.07 29.64
CA LEU A 181 4.43 12.01 29.98
C LEU A 181 3.05 11.57 29.45
N LYS A 182 2.95 10.42 28.75
CA LYS A 182 1.72 9.90 28.12
C LYS A 182 1.02 10.93 27.21
N LEU A 183 1.80 11.74 26.51
CA LEU A 183 1.27 12.71 25.57
C LEU A 183 0.78 11.99 24.29
N PRO A 184 -0.23 12.50 23.57
CA PRO A 184 -0.73 11.84 22.36
C PRO A 184 0.34 11.81 21.27
N THR A 185 0.68 10.61 20.77
CA THR A 185 1.61 10.39 19.64
C THR A 185 0.82 10.12 18.38
N GLU A 186 1.36 10.59 17.26
CA GLU A 186 0.90 10.21 15.94
C GLU A 186 1.75 9.01 15.48
N ALA A 187 1.12 7.86 15.38
CA ALA A 187 1.70 6.66 14.80
C ALA A 187 0.86 6.22 13.61
N ALA A 188 1.49 6.04 12.46
CA ALA A 188 0.83 5.45 11.31
C ALA A 188 0.74 3.94 11.52
N PHE A 189 -0.48 3.43 11.64
CA PHE A 189 -0.75 2.00 11.59
C PHE A 189 -1.35 1.65 10.25
N ASP A 190 -0.86 0.58 9.64
CA ASP A 190 -1.39 0.06 8.39
C ASP A 190 -1.73 -1.42 8.55
N THR A 191 -2.74 -1.86 7.82
CA THR A 191 -2.97 -3.26 7.53
C THR A 191 -2.18 -3.64 6.30
N ILE A 192 -1.32 -4.67 6.41
CA ILE A 192 -0.74 -5.36 5.28
C ILE A 192 -1.44 -6.70 5.09
N CYS A 193 -1.91 -6.97 3.89
CA CYS A 193 -2.51 -8.24 3.52
C CYS A 193 -1.79 -8.80 2.30
N ILE A 194 -1.39 -10.07 2.40
CA ILE A 194 -0.85 -10.87 1.30
C ILE A 194 -1.80 -12.04 1.11
N ALA A 195 -2.41 -12.11 -0.05
CA ALA A 195 -3.30 -13.19 -0.44
C ALA A 195 -2.83 -13.85 -1.73
N GLN A 196 -3.19 -15.10 -1.95
CA GLN A 196 -2.85 -15.89 -3.12
C GLN A 196 -4.12 -16.22 -3.89
N LYS A 197 -4.08 -16.10 -5.20
CA LYS A 197 -5.12 -16.65 -6.09
C LYS A 197 -4.92 -18.17 -6.19
N PRO A 198 -5.93 -18.98 -5.87
CA PRO A 198 -5.87 -20.44 -6.03
C PRO A 198 -5.54 -20.91 -7.42
#